data_d49fd44b88347c3eb2cd70029cd028b1
#
_entry.id   d49fd44b88347c3eb2cd70029cd028b1
#
_cell.length_a   1.000
_cell.length_b   1.000
_cell.length_c   1.000
_cell.angle_alpha   90.00
_cell.angle_beta   90.00
_cell.angle_gamma   90.00
#
_symmetry.space_group_name_H-M   'P 1'
#
loop_
_entity.id
_entity.type
_entity.pdbx_description
1 polymer ?
#
loop_
_entity_poly.entity_id
_entity_poly.type
_entity_poly.pdbx_seq_one_letter_code
_entity_poly.pdbx_strand_id
1 'polypeptide(L)'
;MELNKDPGRLRNYKLLNNVYGSSKSEIEKNLTTINTKYGNIIFNKCNNAAENLKKALDEVWIASCDDAKINNFVMPISGTYNYRVIQDTGMLSPHSYGIAIDLNRNDADYWKWVPREKGDSRIAIYPKVIVESFEKYGFVWGGKWSHFDILHFEYKPEIIIKAQHFFEDDKNEAWDYNIPKDDKNIEIINLINEKIN
;
A
#
# COMPACT_ATOMS: atom_id res chain seq x y z
N MET A 1 -12.51 -3.47 14.35
CA MET A 1 -12.24 -2.17 13.65
C MET A 1 -13.12 -1.07 14.23
N GLU A 2 -12.59 0.15 14.38
CA GLU A 2 -13.38 1.31 14.77
C GLU A 2 -14.29 1.77 13.64
N LEU A 3 -15.55 2.11 13.95
CA LEU A 3 -16.51 2.54 12.94
C LEU A 3 -16.09 3.87 12.30
N ASN A 4 -16.17 3.95 10.97
CA ASN A 4 -15.77 5.13 10.15
C ASN A 4 -14.29 5.53 10.26
N LYS A 5 -13.42 4.64 10.71
CA LYS A 5 -11.97 4.83 10.65
C LYS A 5 -11.34 3.97 9.56
N ASP A 6 -10.67 4.63 8.64
CA ASP A 6 -10.01 4.01 7.49
C ASP A 6 -8.51 4.43 7.46
N PRO A 7 -7.68 3.95 8.41
CA PRO A 7 -6.29 4.37 8.53
C PRO A 7 -5.51 4.09 7.25
N GLY A 8 -4.83 5.13 6.73
CA GLY A 8 -4.05 5.03 5.50
C GLY A 8 -4.85 4.99 4.20
N ARG A 9 -6.19 5.06 4.21
CA ARG A 9 -7.01 5.06 2.99
C ARG A 9 -7.00 6.39 2.24
N LEU A 10 -6.78 7.50 2.93
CA LEU A 10 -6.68 8.83 2.30
C LEU A 10 -5.55 8.85 1.27
N ARG A 11 -5.81 9.49 0.12
CA ARG A 11 -4.87 9.57 -1.00
C ARG A 11 -4.62 11.04 -1.35
N ASN A 12 -3.35 11.45 -1.30
CA ASN A 12 -2.91 12.73 -1.82
C ASN A 12 -2.63 12.59 -3.32
N TYR A 13 -3.62 12.88 -4.16
CA TYR A 13 -3.49 12.71 -5.62
C TYR A 13 -2.43 13.63 -6.24
N LYS A 14 -2.14 14.79 -5.64
CA LYS A 14 -1.04 15.65 -6.09
C LYS A 14 0.31 14.94 -5.89
N LEU A 15 0.49 14.29 -4.75
CA LEU A 15 1.68 13.48 -4.48
C LEU A 15 1.74 12.30 -5.46
N LEU A 16 0.66 11.53 -5.61
CA LEU A 16 0.61 10.36 -6.49
C LEU A 16 0.92 10.73 -7.95
N ASN A 17 0.36 11.84 -8.46
CA ASN A 17 0.61 12.31 -9.81
C ASN A 17 2.08 12.70 -10.03
N ASN A 18 2.70 13.36 -9.05
CA ASN A 18 4.10 13.78 -9.15
C ASN A 18 5.08 12.60 -9.08
N VAL A 19 4.76 11.57 -8.28
CA VAL A 19 5.67 10.42 -8.06
C VAL A 19 5.48 9.34 -9.12
N TYR A 20 4.24 9.02 -9.48
CA TYR A 20 3.90 7.84 -10.30
C TYR A 20 3.46 8.18 -11.71
N GLY A 21 3.14 9.44 -11.99
CA GLY A 21 2.67 9.95 -13.27
C GLY A 21 1.28 10.57 -13.19
N SER A 22 1.05 11.65 -13.92
CA SER A 22 -0.19 12.44 -13.92
C SER A 22 -1.18 12.03 -15.01
N SER A 23 -0.74 11.25 -15.98
CA SER A 23 -1.53 10.73 -17.09
C SER A 23 -1.30 9.23 -17.29
N LYS A 24 -2.24 8.57 -18.00
CA LYS A 24 -2.08 7.15 -18.34
C LYS A 24 -0.76 6.85 -19.01
N SER A 25 -0.37 7.68 -19.98
CA SER A 25 0.89 7.50 -20.72
C SER A 25 2.13 7.66 -19.83
N GLU A 26 2.13 8.60 -18.88
CA GLU A 26 3.23 8.77 -17.94
C GLU A 26 3.32 7.61 -16.95
N ILE A 27 2.18 7.16 -16.41
CA ILE A 27 2.12 6.01 -15.51
C ILE A 27 2.64 4.76 -16.24
N GLU A 28 2.19 4.49 -17.46
CA GLU A 28 2.58 3.31 -18.24
C GLU A 28 4.08 3.25 -18.56
N LYS A 29 4.74 4.40 -18.74
CA LYS A 29 6.22 4.48 -18.88
C LYS A 29 6.96 4.09 -17.59
N ASN A 30 6.30 4.23 -16.46
CA ASN A 30 6.82 3.91 -15.15
C ASN A 30 6.50 2.49 -14.68
N LEU A 31 5.73 1.73 -15.46
CA LEU A 31 5.45 0.33 -15.15
C LEU A 31 6.66 -0.56 -15.49
N THR A 32 6.82 -1.61 -14.72
CA THR A 32 7.78 -2.69 -14.95
C THR A 32 7.13 -4.03 -14.60
N THR A 33 7.68 -5.09 -15.17
CA THR A 33 7.30 -6.46 -14.80
C THR A 33 8.32 -7.00 -13.80
N ILE A 34 7.84 -7.42 -12.63
CA ILE A 34 8.65 -8.15 -11.64
C ILE A 34 8.35 -9.65 -11.73
N ASN A 35 9.39 -10.46 -11.68
CA ASN A 35 9.27 -11.91 -11.59
C ASN A 35 9.29 -12.33 -10.13
N THR A 36 8.23 -12.99 -9.69
CA THR A 36 8.06 -13.48 -8.32
C THR A 36 7.75 -14.98 -8.29
N LYS A 37 7.77 -15.58 -7.12
CA LYS A 37 7.32 -16.98 -6.93
C LYS A 37 5.83 -17.17 -7.20
N TYR A 38 5.07 -16.09 -7.23
CA TYR A 38 3.64 -16.03 -7.54
C TYR A 38 3.35 -15.63 -9.00
N GLY A 39 4.39 -15.60 -9.86
CA GLY A 39 4.30 -15.24 -11.28
C GLY A 39 4.81 -13.85 -11.60
N ASN A 40 4.59 -13.43 -12.85
CA ASN A 40 4.97 -12.11 -13.33
C ASN A 40 3.89 -11.08 -12.96
N ILE A 41 4.32 -9.98 -12.36
CA ILE A 41 3.44 -8.91 -11.87
C ILE A 41 3.86 -7.59 -12.50
N ILE A 42 2.90 -6.84 -13.03
CA ILE A 42 3.12 -5.47 -13.54
C ILE A 42 2.89 -4.51 -12.37
N PHE A 43 3.91 -3.67 -12.08
CA PHE A 43 3.84 -2.70 -10.99
C PHE A 43 4.65 -1.45 -11.32
N ASN A 44 4.45 -0.34 -10.62
CA ASN A 44 5.19 0.90 -10.85
C ASN A 44 6.60 0.80 -10.24
N LYS A 45 7.62 1.22 -11.01
CA LYS A 45 9.03 1.20 -10.56
C LYS A 45 9.44 2.42 -9.73
N CYS A 46 8.66 3.53 -9.80
CA CYS A 46 8.97 4.75 -9.06
C CYS A 46 8.88 4.53 -7.55
N ASN A 47 9.71 5.27 -6.82
CA ASN A 47 9.78 5.20 -5.37
C ASN A 47 9.98 3.75 -4.84
N ASN A 48 10.67 2.91 -5.59
CA ASN A 48 10.95 1.49 -5.26
C ASN A 48 9.69 0.61 -5.08
N ALA A 49 8.51 1.03 -5.59
CA ALA A 49 7.26 0.31 -5.34
C ALA A 49 7.30 -1.15 -5.83
N ALA A 50 7.77 -1.39 -7.07
CA ALA A 50 7.90 -2.73 -7.62
C ALA A 50 8.92 -3.60 -6.87
N GLU A 51 10.05 -3.02 -6.47
CA GLU A 51 11.09 -3.72 -5.69
C GLU A 51 10.56 -4.11 -4.32
N ASN A 52 9.87 -3.21 -3.63
CA ASN A 52 9.29 -3.47 -2.32
C ASN A 52 8.14 -4.49 -2.38
N LEU A 53 7.32 -4.46 -3.45
CA LEU A 53 6.34 -5.53 -3.67
C LEU A 53 7.01 -6.89 -3.80
N LYS A 54 8.10 -6.97 -4.58
CA LYS A 54 8.85 -8.22 -4.74
C LYS A 54 9.36 -8.72 -3.40
N LYS A 55 9.97 -7.86 -2.58
CA LYS A 55 10.49 -8.23 -1.25
C LYS A 55 9.36 -8.73 -0.33
N ALA A 56 8.22 -8.05 -0.31
CA ALA A 56 7.06 -8.48 0.48
C ALA A 56 6.57 -9.88 0.06
N LEU A 57 6.42 -10.11 -1.23
CA LEU A 57 6.00 -11.40 -1.76
C LEU A 57 7.04 -12.51 -1.54
N ASP A 58 8.34 -12.19 -1.60
CA ASP A 58 9.41 -13.16 -1.31
C ASP A 58 9.34 -13.61 0.18
N GLU A 59 9.09 -12.70 1.14
CA GLU A 59 8.89 -13.06 2.55
C GLU A 59 7.63 -13.91 2.76
N VAL A 60 6.52 -13.52 2.13
CA VAL A 60 5.29 -14.32 2.19
C VAL A 60 5.50 -15.72 1.61
N TRP A 61 6.27 -15.85 0.51
CA TRP A 61 6.62 -17.15 -0.05
C TRP A 61 7.41 -18.00 0.94
N ILE A 62 8.42 -17.43 1.60
CA ILE A 62 9.20 -18.15 2.61
C ILE A 62 8.28 -18.67 3.73
N ALA A 63 7.39 -17.82 4.26
CA ALA A 63 6.43 -18.23 5.28
C ALA A 63 5.46 -19.31 4.77
N SER A 64 5.11 -19.28 3.50
CA SER A 64 4.21 -20.30 2.90
C SER A 64 4.89 -21.67 2.72
N CYS A 65 6.21 -21.74 2.77
CA CYS A 65 6.94 -23.03 2.78
C CYS A 65 6.76 -23.76 4.12
N ASP A 66 6.56 -23.01 5.21
CA ASP A 66 6.30 -23.58 6.55
C ASP A 66 4.80 -23.84 6.79
N ASP A 67 3.91 -23.01 6.23
CA ASP A 67 2.45 -23.18 6.26
C ASP A 67 1.83 -22.94 4.88
N ALA A 68 1.59 -24.04 4.16
CA ALA A 68 1.01 -24.02 2.82
C ALA A 68 -0.39 -23.34 2.75
N LYS A 69 -1.10 -23.20 3.89
CA LYS A 69 -2.40 -22.51 3.93
C LYS A 69 -2.28 -21.02 3.61
N ILE A 70 -1.10 -20.42 3.82
CA ILE A 70 -0.82 -19.01 3.47
C ILE A 70 -1.06 -18.80 1.97
N ASN A 71 -0.68 -19.73 1.11
CA ASN A 71 -0.88 -19.63 -0.34
C ASN A 71 -2.35 -19.48 -0.74
N ASN A 72 -3.30 -20.00 0.04
CA ASN A 72 -4.72 -19.85 -0.21
C ASN A 72 -5.21 -18.40 -0.05
N PHE A 73 -4.46 -17.55 0.64
CA PHE A 73 -4.76 -16.12 0.79
C PHE A 73 -4.04 -15.28 -0.28
N VAL A 74 -3.04 -15.83 -0.97
CA VAL A 74 -2.24 -15.12 -1.97
C VAL A 74 -2.69 -15.44 -3.38
N MET A 75 -2.90 -16.73 -3.69
CA MET A 75 -3.14 -17.18 -5.06
C MET A 75 -4.57 -17.68 -5.29
N PRO A 76 -5.13 -17.35 -6.45
CA PRO A 76 -4.56 -16.52 -7.51
C PRO A 76 -4.52 -15.04 -7.14
N ILE A 77 -3.52 -14.27 -7.61
CA ILE A 77 -3.52 -12.82 -7.50
C ILE A 77 -4.68 -12.29 -8.34
N SER A 78 -5.55 -11.49 -7.70
CA SER A 78 -6.81 -11.02 -8.30
C SER A 78 -6.64 -9.75 -9.11
N GLY A 79 -5.64 -8.91 -8.81
CA GLY A 79 -5.42 -7.69 -9.57
C GLY A 79 -4.15 -6.95 -9.20
N THR A 80 -3.59 -6.22 -10.19
CA THR A 80 -2.46 -5.30 -10.03
C THR A 80 -2.73 -4.02 -10.81
N TYR A 81 -1.97 -3.72 -11.88
CA TYR A 81 -2.24 -2.55 -12.72
C TYR A 81 -3.57 -2.69 -13.47
N ASN A 82 -4.44 -1.71 -13.27
CA ASN A 82 -5.70 -1.57 -14.00
C ASN A 82 -6.11 -0.08 -14.03
N TYR A 83 -5.98 0.56 -15.20
CA TYR A 83 -6.28 1.98 -15.34
C TYR A 83 -7.79 2.23 -15.33
N ARG A 84 -8.32 2.66 -14.20
CA ARG A 84 -9.75 2.93 -13.97
C ARG A 84 -9.96 4.02 -12.92
N VAL A 85 -11.10 4.68 -13.02
CA VAL A 85 -11.62 5.58 -11.98
C VAL A 85 -12.37 4.75 -10.94
N ILE A 86 -12.25 5.16 -9.68
CA ILE A 86 -13.06 4.59 -8.59
C ILE A 86 -14.50 5.03 -8.79
N GLN A 87 -15.43 4.08 -8.81
CA GLN A 87 -16.85 4.35 -8.95
C GLN A 87 -17.32 5.43 -7.97
N ASP A 88 -18.18 6.34 -8.45
CA ASP A 88 -18.81 7.44 -7.70
C ASP A 88 -17.85 8.51 -7.13
N THR A 89 -16.56 8.50 -7.48
CA THR A 89 -15.59 9.46 -6.92
C THR A 89 -14.95 10.39 -7.95
N GLY A 90 -14.90 9.99 -9.23
CA GLY A 90 -14.14 10.69 -10.26
C GLY A 90 -12.62 10.57 -10.13
N MET A 91 -12.12 9.87 -9.11
CA MET A 91 -10.70 9.78 -8.78
C MET A 91 -10.08 8.48 -9.28
N LEU A 92 -8.81 8.52 -9.72
CA LEU A 92 -8.08 7.31 -10.13
C LEU A 92 -7.92 6.32 -8.98
N SER A 93 -8.08 5.04 -9.29
CA SER A 93 -7.76 3.96 -8.36
C SER A 93 -6.24 3.87 -8.13
N PRO A 94 -5.75 3.43 -6.96
CA PRO A 94 -4.34 3.09 -6.75
C PRO A 94 -3.81 2.05 -7.73
N HIS A 95 -4.67 1.13 -8.19
CA HIS A 95 -4.34 0.22 -9.28
C HIS A 95 -4.00 0.94 -10.58
N SER A 96 -4.60 2.10 -10.84
CA SER A 96 -4.30 2.92 -12.03
C SER A 96 -2.88 3.49 -12.01
N TYR A 97 -2.32 3.74 -10.82
CA TYR A 97 -0.93 4.14 -10.66
C TYR A 97 0.05 2.96 -10.67
N GLY A 98 -0.44 1.71 -10.67
CA GLY A 98 0.37 0.51 -10.54
C GLY A 98 1.03 0.38 -9.16
N ILE A 99 0.37 0.84 -8.10
CA ILE A 99 0.86 0.82 -6.71
C ILE A 99 -0.05 0.05 -5.77
N ALA A 100 -1.00 -0.71 -6.29
CA ALA A 100 -1.88 -1.57 -5.51
C ALA A 100 -1.92 -3.00 -6.06
N ILE A 101 -2.13 -3.94 -5.17
CA ILE A 101 -2.29 -5.36 -5.47
C ILE A 101 -3.47 -5.93 -4.69
N ASP A 102 -4.27 -6.72 -5.36
CA ASP A 102 -5.32 -7.55 -4.78
C ASP A 102 -4.85 -9.01 -4.78
N LEU A 103 -4.70 -9.59 -3.59
CA LEU A 103 -4.37 -10.99 -3.42
C LEU A 103 -5.59 -11.88 -3.71
N ASN A 104 -5.58 -13.15 -3.29
CA ASN A 104 -6.67 -14.06 -3.58
C ASN A 104 -7.99 -13.58 -3.00
N ARG A 105 -9.00 -13.47 -3.87
CA ARG A 105 -10.33 -12.98 -3.52
C ARG A 105 -11.14 -14.03 -2.74
N ASN A 106 -11.83 -13.54 -1.70
CA ASN A 106 -12.89 -14.24 -1.02
C ASN A 106 -14.17 -13.38 -1.01
N ASP A 107 -15.34 -13.98 -0.99
CA ASP A 107 -16.60 -13.25 -1.02
C ASP A 107 -16.84 -12.39 0.25
N ALA A 108 -16.11 -12.65 1.33
CA ALA A 108 -16.14 -11.85 2.55
C ALA A 108 -15.12 -10.70 2.60
N ASP A 109 -14.34 -10.46 1.53
CA ASP A 109 -13.21 -9.53 1.56
C ASP A 109 -13.59 -8.05 1.37
N TYR A 110 -14.82 -7.74 0.95
CA TYR A 110 -15.20 -6.36 0.65
C TYR A 110 -16.47 -5.90 1.38
N TRP A 111 -16.39 -4.75 2.05
CA TRP A 111 -17.44 -4.20 2.92
C TRP A 111 -18.81 -3.98 2.27
N LYS A 112 -18.89 -3.79 0.94
CA LYS A 112 -20.16 -3.67 0.22
C LYS A 112 -20.81 -5.02 -0.12
N TRP A 113 -20.06 -6.13 0.00
CA TRP A 113 -20.56 -7.46 -0.37
C TRP A 113 -21.16 -8.22 0.81
N VAL A 114 -20.66 -7.93 2.02
CA VAL A 114 -21.06 -8.67 3.21
C VAL A 114 -21.23 -7.74 4.42
N PRO A 115 -22.06 -8.14 5.41
CA PRO A 115 -22.12 -7.47 6.71
C PRO A 115 -20.76 -7.46 7.41
N ARG A 116 -20.56 -6.47 8.28
CA ARG A 116 -19.31 -6.25 9.02
C ARG A 116 -18.84 -7.49 9.79
N GLU A 117 -19.75 -8.22 10.43
CA GLU A 117 -19.45 -9.40 11.23
C GLU A 117 -18.76 -10.50 10.41
N LYS A 118 -19.12 -10.64 9.13
CA LYS A 118 -18.44 -11.57 8.21
C LYS A 118 -17.05 -11.08 7.85
N GLY A 119 -16.88 -9.77 7.62
CA GLY A 119 -15.59 -9.15 7.41
C GLY A 119 -14.67 -9.30 8.61
N ASP A 120 -15.16 -9.03 9.82
CA ASP A 120 -14.40 -9.20 11.07
C ASP A 120 -13.96 -10.66 11.26
N SER A 121 -14.85 -11.62 10.98
CA SER A 121 -14.53 -13.06 11.03
C SER A 121 -13.43 -13.43 10.01
N ARG A 122 -13.48 -12.83 8.81
CA ARG A 122 -12.47 -13.05 7.76
C ARG A 122 -11.13 -12.46 8.14
N ILE A 123 -11.11 -11.24 8.70
CA ILE A 123 -9.90 -10.57 9.20
C ILE A 123 -9.25 -11.37 10.34
N ALA A 124 -10.06 -11.93 11.24
CA ALA A 124 -9.56 -12.70 12.38
C ALA A 124 -8.73 -13.94 11.98
N ILE A 125 -9.00 -14.51 10.80
CA ILE A 125 -8.27 -15.67 10.26
C ILE A 125 -7.24 -15.30 9.19
N TYR A 126 -7.12 -14.01 8.83
CA TYR A 126 -6.16 -13.58 7.82
C TYR A 126 -4.73 -13.73 8.35
N PRO A 127 -3.79 -14.36 7.61
CA PRO A 127 -2.45 -14.60 8.11
C PRO A 127 -1.70 -13.31 8.42
N LYS A 128 -1.34 -13.11 9.68
CA LYS A 128 -0.61 -11.89 10.12
C LYS A 128 0.68 -11.69 9.36
N VAL A 129 1.40 -12.77 9.05
CA VAL A 129 2.66 -12.72 8.30
C VAL A 129 2.51 -12.05 6.94
N ILE A 130 1.37 -12.20 6.25
CA ILE A 130 1.12 -11.48 5.00
C ILE A 130 1.08 -9.97 5.27
N VAL A 131 0.29 -9.55 6.27
CA VAL A 131 0.14 -8.13 6.62
C VAL A 131 1.46 -7.53 7.04
N GLU A 132 2.17 -8.19 7.95
CA GLU A 132 3.46 -7.75 8.49
C GLU A 132 4.55 -7.65 7.39
N SER A 133 4.62 -8.62 6.48
CA SER A 133 5.54 -8.57 5.34
C SER A 133 5.25 -7.39 4.42
N PHE A 134 3.98 -7.14 4.10
CA PHE A 134 3.62 -6.01 3.25
C PHE A 134 3.87 -4.67 3.95
N GLU A 135 3.48 -4.50 5.21
CA GLU A 135 3.69 -3.26 5.97
C GLU A 135 5.18 -2.94 6.17
N LYS A 136 6.00 -3.94 6.41
CA LYS A 136 7.47 -3.81 6.48
C LYS A 136 8.05 -3.15 5.23
N TYR A 137 7.46 -3.39 4.08
CA TYR A 137 7.90 -2.82 2.79
C TYR A 137 7.04 -1.66 2.30
N GLY A 138 6.33 -0.98 3.21
CA GLY A 138 5.66 0.29 2.93
C GLY A 138 4.25 0.17 2.34
N PHE A 139 3.60 -0.96 2.47
CA PHE A 139 2.22 -1.16 2.04
C PHE A 139 1.23 -0.94 3.18
N VAL A 140 0.08 -0.36 2.89
CA VAL A 140 -1.06 -0.26 3.80
C VAL A 140 -2.07 -1.34 3.44
N TRP A 141 -2.58 -2.05 4.43
CA TRP A 141 -3.58 -3.11 4.25
C TRP A 141 -5.01 -2.60 4.38
N GLY A 142 -5.84 -2.86 3.39
CA GLY A 142 -7.26 -2.47 3.39
C GLY A 142 -8.13 -3.21 4.41
N GLY A 143 -7.64 -4.31 4.98
CA GLY A 143 -8.30 -5.00 6.09
C GLY A 143 -8.34 -4.21 7.40
N LYS A 144 -7.53 -3.16 7.55
CA LYS A 144 -7.55 -2.24 8.71
C LYS A 144 -8.64 -1.16 8.61
N TRP A 145 -9.31 -1.03 7.48
CA TRP A 145 -10.33 0.00 7.26
C TRP A 145 -11.68 -0.42 7.82
N SER A 146 -12.45 0.55 8.29
CA SER A 146 -13.88 0.36 8.60
C SER A 146 -14.65 -0.07 7.34
N HIS A 147 -14.31 0.53 6.20
CA HIS A 147 -14.77 0.14 4.88
C HIS A 147 -13.77 -0.86 4.29
N PHE A 148 -13.69 -2.03 4.91
CA PHE A 148 -12.65 -3.02 4.64
C PHE A 148 -12.59 -3.49 3.19
N ASP A 149 -11.35 -3.72 2.75
CA ASP A 149 -10.99 -4.31 1.47
C ASP A 149 -9.84 -5.29 1.75
N ILE A 150 -10.17 -6.50 2.20
CA ILE A 150 -9.23 -7.41 2.88
C ILE A 150 -8.17 -7.96 1.94
N LEU A 151 -8.50 -8.18 0.65
CA LEU A 151 -7.53 -8.65 -0.33
C LEU A 151 -6.54 -7.54 -0.75
N HIS A 152 -6.85 -6.26 -0.46
CA HIS A 152 -6.22 -5.08 -1.06
C HIS A 152 -5.06 -4.54 -0.25
N PHE A 153 -3.92 -4.28 -0.92
CA PHE A 153 -2.74 -3.61 -0.37
C PHE A 153 -2.33 -2.44 -1.27
N GLU A 154 -2.05 -1.26 -0.68
CA GLU A 154 -1.58 -0.06 -1.38
C GLU A 154 -0.16 0.30 -0.92
N TYR A 155 0.75 0.53 -1.86
CA TYR A 155 2.09 1.04 -1.56
C TYR A 155 2.03 2.52 -1.17
N LYS A 156 2.25 2.79 0.11
CA LYS A 156 2.13 4.12 0.73
C LYS A 156 3.16 4.27 1.86
N PRO A 157 4.46 4.25 1.51
CA PRO A 157 5.53 4.32 2.50
C PRO A 157 5.46 5.58 3.35
N GLU A 158 4.95 6.70 2.82
CA GLU A 158 4.74 7.94 3.56
C GLU A 158 3.80 7.78 4.76
N ILE A 159 2.79 6.91 4.65
CA ILE A 159 1.85 6.63 5.75
C ILE A 159 2.51 5.77 6.83
N ILE A 160 3.27 4.75 6.41
CA ILE A 160 4.00 3.87 7.33
C ILE A 160 5.07 4.66 8.09
N ILE A 161 5.87 5.49 7.39
CA ILE A 161 6.88 6.35 8.00
C ILE A 161 6.22 7.35 8.97
N LYS A 162 5.10 7.97 8.57
CA LYS A 162 4.37 8.88 9.46
C LYS A 162 3.92 8.14 10.74
N ALA A 163 3.39 6.96 10.62
CA ALA A 163 2.94 6.16 11.78
C ALA A 163 4.09 5.74 12.70
N GLN A 164 5.32 5.59 12.18
CA GLN A 164 6.49 5.20 12.95
C GLN A 164 7.17 6.36 13.67
N HIS A 165 7.14 7.58 13.11
CA HIS A 165 7.95 8.69 13.58
C HIS A 165 7.15 9.91 14.07
N PHE A 166 5.85 10.02 13.73
CA PHE A 166 5.02 11.19 14.02
C PHE A 166 3.79 10.78 14.81
N PHE A 167 3.97 10.53 16.11
CA PHE A 167 2.91 10.05 17.00
C PHE A 167 1.94 11.13 17.45
N GLU A 168 2.38 12.41 17.45
CA GLU A 168 1.58 13.56 17.87
C GLU A 168 1.62 14.65 16.80
N ASP A 169 0.47 15.25 16.50
CA ASP A 169 0.37 16.45 15.66
C ASP A 169 0.73 17.66 16.52
N ASP A 170 1.99 17.87 16.84
CA ASP A 170 2.45 19.10 17.47
C ASP A 170 2.55 20.19 16.41
N LYS A 171 1.50 21.04 16.34
CA LYS A 171 1.37 22.12 15.35
C LYS A 171 2.43 23.22 15.50
N ASN A 172 3.20 23.20 16.60
CA ASN A 172 4.21 24.21 16.91
C ASN A 172 5.64 23.76 16.54
N GLU A 173 5.81 22.51 16.13
CA GLU A 173 7.11 21.97 15.75
C GLU A 173 7.44 22.21 14.28
N ALA A 174 8.74 22.22 13.95
CA ALA A 174 9.21 22.31 12.57
C ALA A 174 8.72 21.11 11.75
N TRP A 175 8.51 21.31 10.44
CA TRP A 175 8.00 20.27 9.54
C TRP A 175 8.85 18.98 9.53
N ASP A 176 10.13 19.08 9.91
CA ASP A 176 11.12 17.99 9.95
C ASP A 176 11.35 17.44 11.38
N TYR A 177 10.50 17.80 12.34
CA TYR A 177 10.65 17.56 13.77
C TYR A 177 11.06 16.13 14.11
N ASN A 178 10.32 15.12 13.69
CA ASN A 178 10.60 13.72 14.03
C ASN A 178 11.29 12.92 12.91
N ILE A 179 11.81 13.58 11.87
CA ILE A 179 12.57 12.90 10.83
C ILE A 179 13.93 12.47 11.39
N PRO A 180 14.33 11.19 11.25
CA PRO A 180 15.65 10.73 11.63
C PRO A 180 16.76 11.59 10.99
N LYS A 181 17.72 12.07 11.80
CA LYS A 181 18.78 13.00 11.36
C LYS A 181 20.04 12.25 10.90
N ASP A 182 19.87 11.24 10.02
CA ASP A 182 21.00 10.66 9.30
C ASP A 182 21.46 11.58 8.15
N ASP A 183 22.67 11.34 7.61
CA ASP A 183 23.31 12.20 6.62
C ASP A 183 22.42 12.42 5.39
N LYS A 184 21.73 11.37 4.91
CA LYS A 184 20.85 11.43 3.75
C LYS A 184 19.62 12.30 4.02
N ASN A 185 19.00 12.14 5.19
CA ASN A 185 17.83 12.92 5.56
C ASN A 185 18.20 14.38 5.79
N ILE A 186 19.35 14.66 6.39
CA ILE A 186 19.87 16.02 6.57
C ILE A 186 20.04 16.71 5.21
N GLU A 187 20.66 16.04 4.23
CA GLU A 187 20.81 16.57 2.88
C GLU A 187 19.45 16.92 2.25
N ILE A 188 18.48 16.03 2.34
CA ILE A 188 17.12 16.25 1.83
C ILE A 188 16.42 17.39 2.57
N ILE A 189 16.53 17.46 3.90
CA ILE A 189 15.94 18.53 4.71
C ILE A 189 16.51 19.89 4.30
N ASN A 190 17.82 19.99 4.12
CA ASN A 190 18.47 21.22 3.68
C ASN A 190 17.99 21.64 2.28
N LEU A 191 17.91 20.70 1.35
CA LEU A 191 17.40 20.96 0.00
C LEU A 191 15.94 21.45 0.01
N ILE A 192 15.08 20.87 0.86
CA ILE A 192 13.70 21.31 1.01
C ILE A 192 13.66 22.72 1.59
N ASN A 193 14.40 22.99 2.67
CA ASN A 193 14.45 24.30 3.32
C ASN A 193 14.91 25.42 2.37
N GLU A 194 15.86 25.12 1.45
CA GLU A 194 16.27 26.06 0.40
C GLU A 194 15.17 26.37 -0.63
N LYS A 195 14.17 25.49 -0.78
CA LYS A 195 13.08 25.65 -1.76
C LYS A 195 11.81 26.27 -1.18
N ILE A 196 11.62 26.21 0.14
CA ILE A 196 10.42 26.74 0.80
C ILE A 196 10.66 28.11 1.46
N ASN A 197 11.90 28.57 1.58
CA ASN A 197 12.31 29.92 1.96
C ASN A 197 12.57 30.76 0.70
#